data_e3c204ae5cd5fc8758ac2a3a282aa633
#
_entry.id   e3c204ae5cd5fc8758ac2a3a282aa633
#
_cell.length_a   1.000
_cell.length_b   1.000
_cell.length_c   1.000
_cell.angle_alpha   90.00
_cell.angle_beta   90.00
_cell.angle_gamma   90.00
#
_symmetry.space_group_name_H-M   'P 1'
#
loop_
_entity.id
_entity.type
_entity.pdbx_description
1 polymer ?
#
loop_
_entity_poly.entity_id
_entity_poly.type
_entity_poly.pdbx_seq_one_letter_code
_entity_poly.pdbx_strand_id
1 'polypeptide(L)'
;MRASYKAMTPFMTAAEADQMLRIAEAREVFRTYAEEALNEGIGESLPQRFDAAFNYIQHGIDGHGNTDEVSTAAQRTNYFRETYAYGNEIQAPGVEPFFTHPDLLNVAREVTGRPLVVPAIVYANILTPGQELAIHTDVPEFRGADRKRMPQWLLVTMLHSGLFDDYRIPIATCVS
;
A
#
# COMPACT_ATOMS: atom_id res chain seq x y z
N MET A 1 7.84 17.43 8.05
CA MET A 1 8.93 16.55 7.52
C MET A 1 8.82 16.54 5.99
N ARG A 2 9.90 16.84 5.23
CA ARG A 2 9.83 16.71 3.77
C ARG A 2 9.88 15.21 3.44
N ALA A 3 8.95 14.73 2.64
CA ALA A 3 9.04 13.38 2.09
C ALA A 3 10.28 13.31 1.19
N SER A 4 11.14 12.33 1.45
CA SER A 4 12.26 12.04 0.57
C SER A 4 11.79 11.11 -0.54
N TYR A 5 12.09 11.42 -1.78
CA TYR A 5 11.81 10.54 -2.91
C TYR A 5 13.03 10.45 -3.82
N LYS A 6 13.11 9.37 -4.57
CA LYS A 6 14.13 9.17 -5.60
C LYS A 6 13.48 8.51 -6.82
N ALA A 7 13.66 9.11 -7.97
CA ALA A 7 13.29 8.49 -9.23
C ALA A 7 14.37 7.48 -9.64
N MET A 8 13.95 6.30 -10.05
CA MET A 8 14.80 5.24 -10.58
C MET A 8 14.41 4.98 -12.04
N THR A 9 15.34 5.17 -12.96
CA THR A 9 15.06 4.95 -14.39
C THR A 9 16.30 4.42 -15.10
N PRO A 10 16.26 3.25 -15.71
CA PRO A 10 15.24 2.21 -15.52
C PRO A 10 15.42 1.48 -14.18
N PHE A 11 14.35 1.06 -13.55
CA PHE A 11 14.39 0.24 -12.33
C PHE A 11 14.52 -1.26 -12.65
N MET A 12 13.75 -1.74 -13.61
CA MET A 12 13.75 -3.12 -14.09
C MET A 12 14.20 -3.20 -15.54
N THR A 13 14.81 -4.31 -15.91
CA THR A 13 15.02 -4.68 -17.30
C THR A 13 13.68 -5.04 -17.96
N ALA A 14 13.62 -5.01 -19.30
CA ALA A 14 12.44 -5.46 -20.04
C ALA A 14 12.05 -6.92 -19.69
N ALA A 15 13.02 -7.82 -19.50
CA ALA A 15 12.77 -9.20 -19.12
C ALA A 15 12.15 -9.35 -17.73
N GLU A 16 12.57 -8.52 -16.76
CA GLU A 16 11.97 -8.48 -15.43
C GLU A 16 10.55 -7.90 -15.47
N ALA A 17 10.31 -6.85 -16.23
CA ALA A 17 8.98 -6.30 -16.44
C ALA A 17 8.03 -7.33 -17.08
N ASP A 18 8.47 -8.07 -18.10
CA ASP A 18 7.74 -9.16 -18.71
C ASP A 18 7.46 -10.31 -17.72
N GLN A 19 8.40 -10.59 -16.82
CA GLN A 19 8.18 -11.58 -15.77
C GLN A 19 7.11 -11.14 -14.78
N MET A 20 7.11 -9.88 -14.34
CA MET A 20 6.06 -9.33 -13.47
C MET A 20 4.69 -9.38 -14.15
N LEU A 21 4.62 -9.07 -15.43
CA LEU A 21 3.39 -9.16 -16.19
C LEU A 21 2.86 -10.61 -16.24
N ARG A 22 3.74 -11.59 -16.51
CA ARG A 22 3.35 -13.02 -16.48
C ARG A 22 2.87 -13.48 -15.11
N ILE A 23 3.47 -12.98 -14.02
CA ILE A 23 3.00 -13.28 -12.65
C ILE A 23 1.60 -12.71 -12.44
N ALA A 24 1.34 -11.49 -12.88
CA ALA A 24 0.02 -10.87 -12.80
C ALA A 24 -1.03 -11.63 -13.64
N GLU A 25 -0.70 -11.97 -14.88
CA GLU A 25 -1.58 -12.73 -15.79
C GLU A 25 -1.92 -14.13 -15.24
N ALA A 26 -0.98 -14.80 -14.60
CA ALA A 26 -1.18 -16.12 -14.02
C ALA A 26 -2.12 -16.15 -12.81
N ARG A 27 -2.47 -14.99 -12.25
CA ARG A 27 -3.41 -14.91 -11.12
C ARG A 27 -4.87 -15.09 -11.52
N GLU A 28 -5.22 -14.95 -12.80
CA GLU A 28 -6.56 -15.14 -13.40
C GLU A 28 -7.69 -14.32 -12.75
N VAL A 29 -7.72 -14.23 -11.41
CA VAL A 29 -8.75 -13.54 -10.64
C VAL A 29 -8.10 -12.56 -9.68
N PHE A 30 -8.53 -11.31 -9.75
CA PHE A 30 -8.13 -10.25 -8.81
C PHE A 30 -9.29 -9.97 -7.85
N ARG A 31 -8.97 -9.93 -6.57
CA ARG A 31 -9.92 -9.52 -5.54
C ARG A 31 -9.98 -8.01 -5.45
N THR A 32 -11.12 -7.48 -5.02
CA THR A 32 -11.18 -6.08 -4.66
C THR A 32 -10.40 -5.82 -3.36
N TYR A 33 -9.96 -4.60 -3.17
CA TYR A 33 -9.26 -4.21 -1.95
C TYR A 33 -10.08 -4.51 -0.69
N ALA A 34 -11.40 -4.31 -0.74
CA ALA A 34 -12.28 -4.61 0.38
C ALA A 34 -12.31 -6.11 0.71
N GLU A 35 -12.35 -6.99 -0.31
CA GLU A 35 -12.31 -8.44 -0.11
C GLU A 35 -10.97 -8.92 0.45
N GLU A 36 -9.86 -8.35 -0.01
CA GLU A 36 -8.54 -8.65 0.53
C GLU A 36 -8.44 -8.23 2.01
N ALA A 37 -8.92 -7.04 2.35
CA ALA A 37 -8.92 -6.51 3.71
C ALA A 37 -9.78 -7.36 4.67
N LEU A 38 -10.93 -7.89 4.21
CA LEU A 38 -11.75 -8.81 5.01
C LEU A 38 -11.01 -10.12 5.32
N ASN A 39 -10.31 -10.68 4.34
CA ASN A 39 -9.51 -11.89 4.54
C ASN A 39 -8.33 -11.68 5.51
N GLU A 40 -7.83 -10.47 5.63
CA GLU A 40 -6.81 -10.08 6.60
C GLU A 40 -7.41 -9.79 8.01
N GLY A 41 -8.72 -9.91 8.19
CA GLY A 41 -9.40 -9.63 9.47
C GLY A 41 -9.53 -8.15 9.82
N ILE A 42 -9.29 -7.26 8.86
CA ILE A 42 -9.17 -5.81 9.10
C ILE A 42 -10.50 -5.06 8.83
N GLY A 43 -11.49 -5.67 8.19
CA GLY A 43 -12.46 -4.91 7.43
C GLY A 43 -13.93 -4.96 7.80
N GLU A 44 -14.36 -5.61 8.88
CA GLU A 44 -15.80 -5.74 9.15
C GLU A 44 -16.50 -4.40 9.42
N SER A 45 -15.81 -3.39 9.90
CA SER A 45 -16.41 -2.11 10.29
C SER A 45 -16.06 -0.92 9.37
N LEU A 46 -15.02 -1.04 8.53
CA LEU A 46 -14.60 0.00 7.61
C LEU A 46 -14.25 -0.64 6.26
N PRO A 47 -15.16 -0.59 5.28
CA PRO A 47 -15.01 -1.30 4.00
C PRO A 47 -13.89 -0.74 3.11
N GLN A 48 -13.20 0.30 3.54
CA GLN A 48 -12.17 1.02 2.81
C GLN A 48 -11.04 1.41 3.76
N ARG A 49 -9.95 1.92 3.20
CA ARG A 49 -8.89 2.54 3.97
C ARG A 49 -9.48 3.69 4.79
N PHE A 50 -9.19 3.72 6.08
CA PHE A 50 -9.69 4.78 6.98
C PHE A 50 -9.28 6.18 6.50
N ASP A 51 -8.07 6.33 6.00
CA ASP A 51 -7.56 7.59 5.47
C ASP A 51 -8.30 8.04 4.20
N ALA A 52 -8.69 7.14 3.31
CA ALA A 52 -9.53 7.46 2.16
C ALA A 52 -10.92 7.92 2.59
N ALA A 53 -11.55 7.22 3.55
CA ALA A 53 -12.83 7.62 4.11
C ALA A 53 -12.75 8.98 4.84
N PHE A 54 -11.69 9.22 5.59
CA PHE A 54 -11.46 10.49 6.27
C PHE A 54 -11.25 11.65 5.29
N ASN A 55 -10.44 11.45 4.26
CA ASN A 55 -10.23 12.44 3.22
C ASN A 55 -11.53 12.74 2.46
N TYR A 56 -12.34 11.72 2.18
CA TYR A 56 -13.65 11.92 1.57
C TYR A 56 -14.58 12.78 2.45
N ILE A 57 -14.66 12.49 3.73
CA ILE A 57 -15.49 13.26 4.67
C ILE A 57 -15.06 14.73 4.75
N GLN A 58 -13.75 14.99 4.70
CA GLN A 58 -13.23 16.35 4.80
C GLN A 58 -13.25 17.12 3.47
N HIS A 59 -12.94 16.48 2.37
CA HIS A 59 -12.57 17.17 1.13
C HIS A 59 -13.35 16.70 -0.12
N GLY A 60 -14.17 15.68 0.01
CA GLY A 60 -14.75 14.98 -1.14
C GLY A 60 -13.80 13.95 -1.73
N ILE A 61 -14.24 13.26 -2.80
CA ILE A 61 -13.51 12.12 -3.39
C ILE A 61 -12.16 12.56 -3.97
N ASP A 62 -12.16 13.67 -4.67
CA ASP A 62 -11.04 14.20 -5.45
C ASP A 62 -10.31 15.37 -4.77
N GLY A 63 -10.65 15.70 -3.54
CA GLY A 63 -10.13 16.84 -2.82
C GLY A 63 -10.77 18.19 -3.20
N HIS A 64 -11.80 18.20 -4.02
CA HIS A 64 -12.48 19.41 -4.50
C HIS A 64 -13.84 19.68 -3.83
N GLY A 65 -14.13 19.00 -2.73
CA GLY A 65 -15.37 19.23 -1.98
C GLY A 65 -16.62 18.68 -2.66
N ASN A 66 -16.49 17.55 -3.33
CA ASN A 66 -17.60 16.89 -3.99
C ASN A 66 -18.66 16.41 -2.98
N THR A 67 -19.94 16.49 -3.35
CA THR A 67 -21.09 16.12 -2.53
C THR A 67 -21.61 14.71 -2.78
N ASP A 68 -20.79 13.84 -3.39
CA ASP A 68 -21.19 12.47 -3.65
C ASP A 68 -21.51 11.73 -2.34
N GLU A 69 -22.44 10.78 -2.42
CA GLU A 69 -22.76 9.92 -1.28
C GLU A 69 -21.59 9.01 -0.90
N VAL A 70 -21.46 8.68 0.39
CA VAL A 70 -20.43 7.78 0.91
C VAL A 70 -20.40 6.43 0.19
N SER A 71 -21.57 5.92 -0.22
CA SER A 71 -21.68 4.68 -1.01
C SER A 71 -21.01 4.78 -2.37
N THR A 72 -21.13 5.91 -3.04
CA THR A 72 -20.47 6.18 -4.33
C THR A 72 -18.98 6.28 -4.16
N ALA A 73 -18.51 6.98 -3.11
CA ALA A 73 -17.10 7.05 -2.79
C ALA A 73 -16.49 5.67 -2.51
N ALA A 74 -17.19 4.85 -1.73
CA ALA A 74 -16.77 3.49 -1.42
C ALA A 74 -16.62 2.61 -2.67
N GLN A 75 -17.54 2.75 -3.64
CA GLN A 75 -17.43 2.03 -4.92
C GLN A 75 -16.27 2.50 -5.78
N ARG A 76 -16.04 3.81 -5.87
CA ARG A 76 -14.95 4.38 -6.69
C ARG A 76 -13.58 4.06 -6.13
N THR A 77 -13.44 3.99 -4.82
CA THR A 77 -12.14 3.71 -4.17
C THR A 77 -11.89 2.21 -3.95
N ASN A 78 -12.81 1.34 -4.31
CA ASN A 78 -12.66 -0.11 -4.18
C ASN A 78 -12.04 -0.72 -5.45
N TYR A 79 -10.77 -0.44 -5.70
CA TYR A 79 -10.00 -0.96 -6.82
C TYR A 79 -9.62 -2.45 -6.62
N PHE A 80 -9.16 -3.10 -7.68
CA PHE A 80 -8.65 -4.47 -7.59
C PHE A 80 -7.24 -4.47 -7.02
N ARG A 81 -6.98 -5.39 -6.13
CA ARG A 81 -5.68 -5.60 -5.50
C ARG A 81 -5.38 -7.08 -5.35
N GLU A 82 -4.13 -7.43 -5.60
CA GLU A 82 -3.62 -8.76 -5.32
C GLU A 82 -2.24 -8.67 -4.68
N THR A 83 -2.08 -9.30 -3.52
CA THR A 83 -0.80 -9.39 -2.82
C THR A 83 -0.04 -10.60 -3.30
N TYR A 84 1.22 -10.43 -3.68
CA TYR A 84 2.11 -11.47 -4.19
C TYR A 84 3.10 -11.98 -3.15
N ALA A 85 3.49 -11.12 -2.21
CA ALA A 85 4.32 -11.50 -1.07
C ALA A 85 4.00 -10.59 0.13
N TYR A 86 4.04 -11.16 1.33
CA TYR A 86 3.87 -10.42 2.58
C TYR A 86 4.80 -10.97 3.66
N GLY A 87 5.75 -10.17 4.14
CA GLY A 87 6.77 -10.62 5.07
C GLY A 87 7.60 -11.76 4.46
N ASN A 88 7.57 -12.93 5.08
CA ASN A 88 8.24 -14.13 4.58
C ASN A 88 7.32 -15.06 3.76
N GLU A 89 6.07 -14.68 3.56
CA GLU A 89 5.08 -15.48 2.86
C GLU A 89 5.05 -15.07 1.38
N ILE A 90 5.47 -15.98 0.50
CA ILE A 90 5.40 -15.82 -0.95
C ILE A 90 4.10 -16.45 -1.43
N GLN A 91 3.19 -15.63 -1.96
CA GLN A 91 1.88 -16.06 -2.47
C GLN A 91 1.89 -16.28 -3.98
N ALA A 92 2.80 -15.62 -4.69
CA ALA A 92 2.97 -15.78 -6.14
C ALA A 92 4.40 -16.23 -6.43
N PRO A 93 4.63 -17.50 -6.83
CA PRO A 93 5.95 -17.98 -7.20
C PRO A 93 6.58 -17.14 -8.30
N GLY A 94 7.87 -16.86 -8.17
CA GLY A 94 8.62 -16.03 -9.12
C GLY A 94 8.67 -14.54 -8.78
N VAL A 95 7.99 -14.09 -7.72
CA VAL A 95 8.06 -12.71 -7.26
C VAL A 95 9.30 -12.41 -6.40
N GLU A 96 9.99 -13.44 -5.92
CA GLU A 96 11.11 -13.31 -4.99
C GLU A 96 12.22 -12.36 -5.47
N PRO A 97 12.65 -12.37 -6.76
CA PRO A 97 13.67 -11.44 -7.25
C PRO A 97 13.25 -9.96 -7.13
N PHE A 98 11.95 -9.67 -7.28
CA PHE A 98 11.43 -8.30 -7.15
C PHE A 98 11.32 -7.88 -5.68
N PHE A 99 10.96 -8.82 -4.82
CA PHE A 99 10.84 -8.59 -3.39
C PHE A 99 12.19 -8.28 -2.72
N THR A 100 13.27 -8.81 -3.26
CA THR A 100 14.63 -8.63 -2.72
C THR A 100 15.57 -7.91 -3.68
N HIS A 101 15.04 -7.17 -4.67
CA HIS A 101 15.85 -6.51 -5.69
C HIS A 101 16.90 -5.59 -5.06
N PRO A 102 18.20 -5.77 -5.38
CA PRO A 102 19.29 -5.05 -4.72
C PRO A 102 19.18 -3.53 -4.86
N ASP A 103 18.80 -3.06 -6.04
CA ASP A 103 18.69 -1.62 -6.31
C ASP A 103 17.54 -1.00 -5.52
N LEU A 104 16.39 -1.71 -5.41
CA LEU A 104 15.28 -1.27 -4.57
C LEU A 104 15.71 -1.15 -3.11
N LEU A 105 16.39 -2.17 -2.57
CA LEU A 105 16.86 -2.15 -1.18
C LEU A 105 17.90 -1.06 -0.93
N ASN A 106 18.78 -0.80 -1.89
CA ASN A 106 19.78 0.28 -1.79
C ASN A 106 19.10 1.64 -1.78
N VAL A 107 18.17 1.89 -2.68
CA VAL A 107 17.40 3.14 -2.71
C VAL A 107 16.56 3.31 -1.45
N ALA A 108 15.94 2.26 -0.95
CA ALA A 108 15.19 2.30 0.31
C ALA A 108 16.09 2.69 1.50
N ARG A 109 17.32 2.17 1.57
CA ARG A 109 18.32 2.58 2.58
C ARG A 109 18.69 4.06 2.46
N GLU A 110 18.89 4.52 1.24
CA GLU A 110 19.24 5.92 0.96
C GLU A 110 18.10 6.86 1.38
N VAL A 111 16.87 6.58 0.96
CA VAL A 111 15.69 7.41 1.23
C VAL A 111 15.33 7.43 2.73
N THR A 112 15.42 6.29 3.39
CA THR A 112 15.07 6.18 4.82
C THR A 112 16.22 6.59 5.75
N GLY A 113 17.45 6.63 5.26
CA GLY A 113 18.65 6.81 6.08
C GLY A 113 18.89 5.64 7.04
N ARG A 114 18.36 4.46 6.76
CA ARG A 114 18.47 3.28 7.61
C ARG A 114 19.31 2.18 6.96
N PRO A 115 20.31 1.64 7.65
CA PRO A 115 21.17 0.58 7.09
C PRO A 115 20.42 -0.75 6.93
N LEU A 116 19.50 -1.04 7.85
CA LEU A 116 18.66 -2.23 7.78
C LEU A 116 17.30 -1.88 7.14
N VAL A 117 17.02 -2.52 6.02
CA VAL A 117 15.74 -2.48 5.31
C VAL A 117 15.26 -3.91 5.13
N VAL A 118 14.01 -4.15 5.48
CA VAL A 118 13.36 -5.45 5.37
C VAL A 118 12.23 -5.33 4.36
N PRO A 119 12.21 -6.15 3.30
CA PRO A 119 11.07 -6.23 2.40
C PRO A 119 9.79 -6.57 3.18
N ALA A 120 8.70 -5.86 2.92
CA ALA A 120 7.46 -6.03 3.64
C ALA A 120 6.34 -6.61 2.78
N ILE A 121 6.11 -6.05 1.60
CA ILE A 121 4.99 -6.44 0.75
C ILE A 121 5.29 -6.16 -0.72
N VAL A 122 4.83 -7.04 -1.61
CA VAL A 122 4.70 -6.81 -3.04
C VAL A 122 3.25 -7.07 -3.44
N TYR A 123 2.64 -6.12 -4.10
CA TYR A 123 1.27 -6.21 -4.57
C TYR A 123 1.07 -5.42 -5.87
N ALA A 124 0.01 -5.74 -6.60
CA ALA A 124 -0.47 -4.95 -7.72
C ALA A 124 -1.81 -4.30 -7.37
N ASN A 125 -2.01 -3.06 -7.81
CA ASN A 125 -3.30 -2.40 -7.83
C ASN A 125 -3.72 -2.21 -9.29
N ILE A 126 -4.94 -2.60 -9.61
CA ILE A 126 -5.54 -2.41 -10.94
C ILE A 126 -6.78 -1.55 -10.77
N LEU A 127 -6.77 -0.40 -11.42
CA LEU A 127 -7.89 0.52 -11.46
C LEU A 127 -8.56 0.46 -12.82
N THR A 128 -9.85 0.24 -12.84
CA THR A 128 -10.66 0.34 -14.06
C THR A 128 -11.17 1.78 -14.24
N PRO A 129 -11.62 2.17 -15.44
CA PRO A 129 -12.19 3.48 -15.65
C PRO A 129 -13.30 3.80 -14.65
N GLY A 130 -13.20 4.97 -14.01
CA GLY A 130 -14.12 5.41 -12.94
C GLY A 130 -13.73 5.01 -11.52
N GLN A 131 -12.67 4.20 -11.35
CA GLN A 131 -12.07 3.95 -10.03
C GLN A 131 -10.95 4.94 -9.73
N GLU A 132 -10.76 5.23 -8.46
CA GLU A 132 -9.76 6.16 -7.98
C GLU A 132 -8.98 5.58 -6.80
N LEU A 133 -7.69 5.83 -6.78
CA LEU A 133 -6.88 5.69 -5.58
C LEU A 133 -6.87 7.04 -4.86
N ALA A 134 -7.75 7.21 -3.87
CA ALA A 134 -7.87 8.45 -3.13
C ALA A 134 -6.53 8.88 -2.50
N ILE A 135 -6.34 10.18 -2.33
CA ILE A 135 -5.16 10.73 -1.61
C ILE A 135 -5.11 10.11 -0.22
N HIS A 136 -4.01 9.46 0.09
CA HIS A 136 -3.81 8.76 1.36
C HIS A 136 -2.34 8.75 1.76
N THR A 137 -2.09 8.40 2.99
CA THR A 137 -0.76 7.97 3.46
C THR A 137 -0.76 6.45 3.60
N ASP A 138 0.37 5.81 3.34
CA ASP A 138 0.51 4.39 3.65
C ASP A 138 0.29 4.16 5.15
N VAL A 139 -0.29 3.00 5.50
CA VAL A 139 -0.54 2.65 6.90
C VAL A 139 0.78 2.65 7.66
N PRO A 140 0.91 3.45 8.71
CA PRO A 140 2.16 3.55 9.45
C PRO A 140 2.44 2.26 10.24
N GLU A 141 3.71 1.99 10.45
CA GLU A 141 4.20 0.88 11.26
C GLU A 141 4.96 1.42 12.47
N PHE A 142 4.78 0.77 13.61
CA PHE A 142 5.47 1.10 14.86
C PHE A 142 6.11 -0.15 15.46
N ARG A 143 7.15 0.01 16.26
CA ARG A 143 7.73 -1.12 17.00
C ARG A 143 6.69 -1.75 17.93
N GLY A 144 6.34 -3.01 17.67
CA GLY A 144 5.35 -3.76 18.45
C GLY A 144 3.89 -3.50 18.07
N ALA A 145 3.61 -2.59 17.13
CA ALA A 145 2.27 -2.31 16.65
C ALA A 145 2.29 -2.20 15.11
N ASP A 146 1.87 -3.25 14.45
CA ASP A 146 1.82 -3.39 13.01
C ASP A 146 0.40 -3.71 12.54
N ARG A 147 0.16 -3.60 11.23
CA ARG A 147 -1.16 -3.81 10.64
C ARG A 147 -1.70 -5.24 10.72
N LYS A 148 -0.86 -6.22 11.09
CA LYS A 148 -1.32 -7.60 11.37
C LYS A 148 -1.94 -7.73 12.76
N ARG A 149 -1.58 -6.85 13.67
CA ARG A 149 -1.96 -6.92 15.09
C ARG A 149 -2.93 -5.82 15.51
N MET A 150 -2.89 -4.70 14.79
CA MET A 150 -3.67 -3.50 15.12
C MET A 150 -4.55 -3.10 13.95
N PRO A 151 -5.79 -2.64 14.21
CA PRO A 151 -6.63 -2.10 13.14
C PRO A 151 -6.00 -0.83 12.55
N GLN A 152 -6.15 -0.65 11.25
CA GLN A 152 -5.53 0.45 10.51
C GLN A 152 -5.89 1.83 11.11
N TRP A 153 -7.14 2.04 11.51
CA TRP A 153 -7.58 3.29 12.10
C TRP A 153 -6.79 3.67 13.36
N LEU A 154 -6.41 2.66 14.16
CA LEU A 154 -5.62 2.89 15.37
C LEU A 154 -4.20 3.32 15.01
N LEU A 155 -3.55 2.63 14.06
CA LEU A 155 -2.21 3.00 13.59
C LEU A 155 -2.18 4.42 13.00
N VAL A 156 -3.20 4.80 12.23
CA VAL A 156 -3.34 6.16 11.70
C VAL A 156 -3.56 7.19 12.83
N THR A 157 -4.36 6.85 13.83
CA THR A 157 -4.55 7.69 15.02
C THR A 157 -3.25 7.86 15.80
N MET A 158 -2.47 6.79 15.98
CA MET A 158 -1.15 6.84 16.61
C MET A 158 -0.20 7.78 15.85
N LEU A 159 -0.22 7.73 14.51
CA LEU A 159 0.57 8.63 13.66
C LEU A 159 0.18 10.11 13.90
N HIS A 160 -1.10 10.41 13.82
CA HIS A 160 -1.58 11.79 13.95
C HIS A 160 -1.49 12.35 15.38
N SER A 161 -1.44 11.49 16.39
CA SER A 161 -1.26 11.92 17.78
C SER A 161 0.14 12.46 18.07
N GLY A 162 1.15 12.05 17.30
CA GLY A 162 2.56 12.35 17.55
C GLY A 162 3.15 11.69 18.81
N LEU A 163 2.34 11.00 19.61
CA LEU A 163 2.78 10.40 20.88
C LEU A 163 3.71 9.20 20.70
N PHE A 164 3.71 8.61 19.50
CA PHE A 164 4.42 7.38 19.19
C PHE A 164 5.56 7.57 18.17
N ASP A 165 5.97 8.81 17.91
CA ASP A 165 6.98 9.13 16.90
C ASP A 165 8.31 8.40 17.13
N ASP A 166 8.73 8.23 18.39
CA ASP A 166 9.96 7.51 18.75
C ASP A 166 9.89 5.99 18.44
N TYR A 167 8.70 5.46 18.26
CA TYR A 167 8.46 4.06 17.92
C TYR A 167 8.19 3.83 16.44
N ARG A 168 8.07 4.90 15.66
CA ARG A 168 7.74 4.83 14.24
C ARG A 168 8.83 4.13 13.44
N ILE A 169 8.42 3.20 12.58
CA ILE A 169 9.28 2.53 11.61
C ILE A 169 9.13 3.26 10.28
N PRO A 170 10.21 3.79 9.69
CA PRO A 170 10.17 4.38 8.36
C PRO A 170 9.77 3.32 7.31
N ILE A 171 8.87 3.70 6.41
CA ILE A 171 8.44 2.87 5.27
C ILE A 171 8.93 3.54 4.00
N ALA A 172 9.50 2.76 3.09
CA ALA A 172 9.79 3.17 1.72
C ALA A 172 8.86 2.37 0.78
N THR A 173 8.09 3.09 -0.02
CA THR A 173 7.20 2.50 -1.03
C THR A 173 7.77 2.79 -2.41
N CYS A 174 7.88 1.76 -3.24
CA CYS A 174 8.25 1.85 -4.64
C CYS A 174 7.00 1.62 -5.49
N VAL A 175 6.83 2.45 -6.50
CA VAL A 175 5.77 2.30 -7.52
C VAL A 175 6.45 2.19 -8.87
N SER A 176 6.09 1.20 -9.65
CA SER A 176 6.60 0.93 -10.99
C SER A 176 5.46 0.67 -11.98
#